data_3ef09a9f8dd66a717667f43187bae4e1
#
_entry.id   3ef09a9f8dd66a717667f43187bae4e1
#
_cell.length_a   1.000
_cell.length_b   1.000
_cell.length_c   1.000
_cell.angle_alpha   90.00
_cell.angle_beta   90.00
_cell.angle_gamma   90.00
#
_symmetry.space_group_name_H-M   'P 1'
#
loop_
_entity.id
_entity.type
_entity.pdbx_description
1 polymer ?
#
loop_
_entity_poly.entity_id
_entity_poly.type
_entity_poly.pdbx_seq_one_letter_code
_entity_poly.pdbx_strand_id
1 'polypeptide(L)'
;MADVAPRRFRLIVFDWDGTLADSTAPIAAAIRAACVEVGRPMPSEADARYVMGLGLADALAHVAPGLSPDEQRRLAAHYRRHYLDTEPTIPLFDGAAQLLSDLDDAGFLLAVATGKTRAGLDRAIAKNGLAGRFHATRCADEGLPKPHPDMLLALMDRLAADPRDTLMIGDTTHDLDLARNAGAHGLAVAYGAHP
;
A
#
# COMPACT_ATOMS: atom_id res chain seq x y z
N MET A 1 -6.91 8.76 -38.17
CA MET A 1 -6.77 8.85 -36.69
C MET A 1 -7.77 7.86 -36.13
N ALA A 2 -7.29 6.83 -35.42
CA ALA A 2 -8.20 5.89 -34.78
C ALA A 2 -8.97 6.65 -33.68
N ASP A 3 -10.30 6.54 -33.74
CA ASP A 3 -11.20 7.08 -32.72
C ASP A 3 -10.96 6.29 -31.42
N VAL A 4 -10.11 6.83 -30.53
CA VAL A 4 -9.85 6.21 -29.23
C VAL A 4 -11.10 6.44 -28.39
N ALA A 5 -11.82 5.38 -28.07
CA ALA A 5 -12.98 5.43 -27.19
C ALA A 5 -12.67 6.27 -25.93
N PRO A 6 -13.59 7.11 -25.45
CA PRO A 6 -13.35 7.95 -24.29
C PRO A 6 -12.93 7.07 -23.10
N ARG A 7 -11.76 7.35 -22.55
CA ARG A 7 -11.23 6.61 -21.39
C ARG A 7 -12.12 6.88 -20.19
N ARG A 8 -12.51 5.84 -19.49
CA ARG A 8 -13.31 5.97 -18.27
C ARG A 8 -12.51 6.58 -17.12
N PHE A 9 -11.20 6.31 -17.05
CA PHE A 9 -10.32 6.80 -16.00
C PHE A 9 -9.18 7.63 -16.59
N ARG A 10 -8.72 8.61 -15.84
CA ARG A 10 -7.56 9.44 -16.12
C ARG A 10 -6.41 9.15 -15.15
N LEU A 11 -6.73 8.91 -13.86
CA LEU A 11 -5.79 8.62 -12.79
C LEU A 11 -5.97 7.19 -12.31
N ILE A 12 -4.88 6.42 -12.32
CA ILE A 12 -4.81 5.09 -11.72
C ILE A 12 -3.90 5.17 -10.51
N VAL A 13 -4.43 4.85 -9.34
CA VAL A 13 -3.71 4.84 -8.07
C VAL A 13 -3.56 3.40 -7.61
N PHE A 14 -2.34 3.00 -7.30
CA PHE A 14 -2.03 1.66 -6.81
C PHE A 14 -1.71 1.68 -5.32
N ASP A 15 -2.12 0.66 -4.58
CA ASP A 15 -1.37 0.28 -3.40
C ASP A 15 -0.03 -0.35 -3.79
N TRP A 16 0.86 -0.55 -2.82
CA TRP A 16 2.19 -1.13 -3.05
C TRP A 16 2.26 -2.58 -2.57
N ASP A 17 2.12 -2.80 -1.25
CA ASP A 17 2.29 -4.10 -0.61
C ASP A 17 1.09 -5.02 -0.88
N GLY A 18 1.30 -6.17 -1.50
CA GLY A 18 0.22 -7.08 -1.90
C GLY A 18 -0.47 -6.72 -3.21
N THR A 19 -0.17 -5.55 -3.80
CA THR A 19 -0.74 -5.09 -5.07
C THR A 19 0.31 -5.02 -6.18
N LEU A 20 1.37 -4.24 -6.01
CA LEU A 20 2.51 -4.19 -6.95
C LEU A 20 3.65 -5.10 -6.51
N ALA A 21 3.91 -5.23 -5.21
CA ALA A 21 4.96 -6.04 -4.63
C ALA A 21 4.40 -7.28 -3.93
N ASP A 22 5.02 -8.45 -4.16
CA ASP A 22 4.69 -9.71 -3.49
C ASP A 22 5.30 -9.74 -2.08
N SER A 23 4.75 -8.92 -1.21
CA SER A 23 5.25 -8.65 0.14
C SER A 23 4.36 -9.20 1.26
N THR A 24 3.23 -9.82 0.96
CA THR A 24 2.25 -10.25 1.97
C THR A 24 2.83 -11.26 2.96
N ALA A 25 3.50 -12.30 2.48
CA ALA A 25 4.09 -13.32 3.35
C ALA A 25 5.25 -12.77 4.22
N PRO A 26 6.22 -12.00 3.68
CA PRO A 26 7.25 -11.34 4.49
C PRO A 26 6.69 -10.39 5.55
N ILE A 27 5.68 -9.59 5.23
CA ILE A 27 5.06 -8.66 6.19
C ILE A 27 4.36 -9.43 7.32
N ALA A 28 3.55 -10.44 6.97
CA ALA A 28 2.89 -11.28 7.98
C ALA A 28 3.91 -11.96 8.91
N ALA A 29 4.98 -12.51 8.36
CA ALA A 29 6.05 -13.14 9.14
C ALA A 29 6.73 -12.13 10.09
N ALA A 30 7.03 -10.92 9.61
CA ALA A 30 7.65 -9.85 10.40
C ALA A 30 6.75 -9.39 11.56
N ILE A 31 5.44 -9.21 11.33
CA ILE A 31 4.45 -8.87 12.36
C ILE A 31 4.41 -9.96 13.44
N ARG A 32 4.28 -11.21 13.03
CA ARG A 32 4.17 -12.38 13.94
C ARG A 32 5.41 -12.54 14.78
N ALA A 33 6.60 -12.44 14.18
CA ALA A 33 7.87 -12.52 14.90
C ALA A 33 8.03 -11.38 15.93
N ALA A 34 7.70 -10.15 15.53
CA ALA A 34 7.78 -8.99 16.41
C ALA A 34 6.88 -9.09 17.63
N CYS A 35 5.65 -9.63 17.47
CA CYS A 35 4.74 -9.87 18.62
C CYS A 35 5.35 -10.84 19.65
N VAL A 36 5.94 -11.93 19.20
CA VAL A 36 6.60 -12.90 20.08
C VAL A 36 7.77 -12.27 20.84
N GLU A 37 8.58 -11.44 20.18
CA GLU A 37 9.74 -10.79 20.82
C GLU A 37 9.38 -9.78 21.91
N VAL A 38 8.19 -9.19 21.85
CA VAL A 38 7.69 -8.33 22.94
C VAL A 38 6.87 -9.10 23.98
N GLY A 39 6.90 -10.44 23.93
CA GLY A 39 6.20 -11.30 24.89
C GLY A 39 4.68 -11.38 24.68
N ARG A 40 4.19 -11.08 23.49
CA ARG A 40 2.78 -11.23 23.13
C ARG A 40 2.54 -12.55 22.40
N PRO A 41 1.31 -13.10 22.47
CA PRO A 41 0.95 -14.25 21.66
C PRO A 41 1.22 -13.98 20.19
N MET A 42 1.67 -15.00 19.46
CA MET A 42 1.82 -14.91 18.01
C MET A 42 0.43 -14.74 17.38
N PRO A 43 0.16 -13.66 16.63
CA PRO A 43 -1.12 -13.51 15.93
C PRO A 43 -1.28 -14.60 14.86
N SER A 44 -2.53 -14.91 14.51
CA SER A 44 -2.80 -15.78 13.37
C SER A 44 -2.28 -15.14 12.07
N GLU A 45 -2.07 -15.95 11.05
CA GLU A 45 -1.70 -15.41 9.74
C GLU A 45 -2.80 -14.53 9.15
N ALA A 46 -4.07 -14.88 9.39
CA ALA A 46 -5.22 -14.09 8.96
C ALA A 46 -5.23 -12.70 9.63
N ASP A 47 -4.99 -12.62 10.95
CA ASP A 47 -4.93 -11.34 11.65
C ASP A 47 -3.74 -10.49 11.17
N ALA A 48 -2.58 -11.12 10.93
CA ALA A 48 -1.42 -10.41 10.41
C ALA A 48 -1.62 -9.90 8.97
N ARG A 49 -2.38 -10.63 8.14
CA ARG A 49 -2.75 -10.19 6.79
C ARG A 49 -3.82 -9.09 6.83
N TYR A 50 -4.80 -9.21 7.72
CA TYR A 50 -5.90 -8.24 7.82
C TYR A 50 -5.44 -6.80 8.05
N VAL A 51 -4.35 -6.60 8.77
CA VAL A 51 -3.83 -5.26 9.10
C VAL A 51 -2.94 -4.65 8.01
N MET A 52 -2.68 -5.38 6.93
CA MET A 52 -1.91 -4.85 5.81
C MET A 52 -2.67 -3.72 5.11
N GLY A 53 -1.93 -2.74 4.61
CA GLY A 53 -2.53 -1.52 4.04
C GLY A 53 -2.84 -0.43 5.05
N LEU A 54 -2.96 -0.75 6.35
CA LEU A 54 -3.06 0.24 7.42
C LEU A 54 -1.70 0.93 7.69
N GLY A 55 -1.77 2.09 8.38
CA GLY A 55 -0.57 2.67 8.98
C GLY A 55 0.04 1.73 10.04
N LEU A 56 1.37 1.71 10.16
CA LEU A 56 2.06 0.76 11.05
C LEU A 56 1.55 0.82 12.50
N ALA A 57 1.27 2.01 13.03
CA ALA A 57 0.79 2.16 14.40
C ALA A 57 -0.56 1.47 14.61
N ASP A 58 -1.50 1.66 13.68
CA ASP A 58 -2.84 1.07 13.73
C ASP A 58 -2.77 -0.44 13.54
N ALA A 59 -1.95 -0.91 12.59
CA ALA A 59 -1.72 -2.33 12.34
C ALA A 59 -1.20 -3.04 13.61
N LEU A 60 -0.18 -2.48 14.26
CA LEU A 60 0.41 -3.06 15.46
C LEU A 60 -0.52 -2.96 16.69
N ALA A 61 -1.30 -1.89 16.82
CA ALA A 61 -2.31 -1.76 17.87
C ALA A 61 -3.43 -2.81 17.73
N HIS A 62 -3.78 -3.17 16.50
CA HIS A 62 -4.77 -4.20 16.22
C HIS A 62 -4.29 -5.60 16.61
N VAL A 63 -3.09 -6.00 16.18
CA VAL A 63 -2.56 -7.36 16.44
C VAL A 63 -2.05 -7.55 17.86
N ALA A 64 -1.73 -6.49 18.58
CA ALA A 64 -1.24 -6.51 19.96
C ALA A 64 -1.90 -5.40 20.80
N PRO A 65 -3.20 -5.51 21.10
CA PRO A 65 -3.93 -4.49 21.85
C PRO A 65 -3.44 -4.39 23.30
N GLY A 66 -3.63 -3.21 23.89
CA GLY A 66 -3.35 -2.96 25.31
C GLY A 66 -1.86 -2.82 25.64
N LEU A 67 -0.99 -2.59 24.65
CA LEU A 67 0.40 -2.23 24.87
C LEU A 67 0.55 -0.78 25.34
N SER A 68 1.45 -0.55 26.30
CA SER A 68 1.89 0.79 26.66
C SER A 68 2.62 1.46 25.46
N PRO A 69 2.76 2.80 25.46
CA PRO A 69 3.51 3.48 24.40
C PRO A 69 4.94 2.98 24.21
N ASP A 70 5.61 2.57 25.30
CA ASP A 70 6.96 2.02 25.23
C ASP A 70 7.00 0.63 24.60
N GLU A 71 6.03 -0.22 24.92
CA GLU A 71 5.90 -1.54 24.30
C GLU A 71 5.54 -1.43 22.83
N GLN A 72 4.66 -0.49 22.46
CA GLN A 72 4.33 -0.21 21.05
C GLN A 72 5.57 0.23 20.24
N ARG A 73 6.41 1.10 20.83
CA ARG A 73 7.68 1.50 20.18
C ARG A 73 8.63 0.32 19.99
N ARG A 74 8.74 -0.57 21.00
CA ARG A 74 9.56 -1.79 20.90
C ARG A 74 9.02 -2.74 19.83
N LEU A 75 7.69 -2.97 19.81
CA LEU A 75 7.05 -3.79 18.79
C LEU A 75 7.31 -3.26 17.38
N ALA A 76 7.15 -1.95 17.18
CA ALA A 76 7.44 -1.31 15.89
C ALA A 76 8.94 -1.42 15.49
N ALA A 77 9.86 -1.35 16.45
CA ALA A 77 11.29 -1.52 16.20
C ALA A 77 11.62 -2.97 15.77
N HIS A 78 11.05 -3.97 16.46
CA HIS A 78 11.21 -5.38 16.09
C HIS A 78 10.62 -5.68 14.70
N TYR A 79 9.40 -5.21 14.44
CA TYR A 79 8.80 -5.32 13.10
C TYR A 79 9.71 -4.74 12.00
N ARG A 80 10.18 -3.50 12.19
CA ARG A 80 11.05 -2.86 11.20
C ARG A 80 12.34 -3.65 10.96
N ARG A 81 12.95 -4.20 12.00
CA ARG A 81 14.16 -5.03 11.86
C ARG A 81 13.86 -6.26 10.99
N HIS A 82 12.84 -7.05 11.34
CA HIS A 82 12.47 -8.25 10.59
C HIS A 82 12.10 -7.93 9.14
N TYR A 83 11.34 -6.86 8.94
CA TYR A 83 10.92 -6.47 7.60
C TYR A 83 12.11 -6.02 6.75
N LEU A 84 13.00 -5.18 7.29
CA LEU A 84 14.17 -4.67 6.55
C LEU A 84 15.16 -5.77 6.17
N ASP A 85 15.27 -6.84 6.94
CA ASP A 85 16.09 -8.00 6.61
C ASP A 85 15.57 -8.74 5.35
N THR A 86 14.26 -8.70 5.11
CA THR A 86 13.61 -9.36 3.96
C THR A 86 13.29 -8.42 2.80
N GLU A 87 13.14 -7.12 3.04
CA GLU A 87 12.77 -6.11 2.04
C GLU A 87 13.61 -6.19 0.74
N PRO A 88 14.95 -6.42 0.78
CA PRO A 88 15.75 -6.53 -0.44
C PRO A 88 15.37 -7.70 -1.35
N THR A 89 14.70 -8.73 -0.84
CA THR A 89 14.33 -9.92 -1.61
C THR A 89 12.93 -9.89 -2.18
N ILE A 90 12.07 -8.96 -1.76
CA ILE A 90 10.67 -8.87 -2.17
C ILE A 90 10.59 -8.44 -3.65
N PRO A 91 10.08 -9.29 -4.56
CA PRO A 91 9.91 -8.93 -5.96
C PRO A 91 8.62 -8.11 -6.18
N LEU A 92 8.48 -7.51 -7.36
CA LEU A 92 7.16 -7.16 -7.89
C LEU A 92 6.42 -8.42 -8.31
N PHE A 93 5.10 -8.37 -8.32
CA PHE A 93 4.30 -9.40 -8.98
C PHE A 93 4.64 -9.48 -10.47
N ASP A 94 4.55 -10.69 -11.03
CA ASP A 94 4.79 -10.92 -12.45
C ASP A 94 3.88 -10.03 -13.32
N GLY A 95 4.49 -9.32 -14.27
CA GLY A 95 3.78 -8.39 -15.15
C GLY A 95 3.53 -6.99 -14.58
N ALA A 96 3.73 -6.74 -13.29
CA ALA A 96 3.43 -5.43 -12.68
C ALA A 96 4.24 -4.29 -13.32
N ALA A 97 5.54 -4.48 -13.54
CA ALA A 97 6.38 -3.47 -14.18
C ALA A 97 5.94 -3.20 -15.64
N GLN A 98 5.57 -4.25 -16.38
CA GLN A 98 5.07 -4.11 -17.74
C GLN A 98 3.73 -3.38 -17.77
N LEU A 99 2.80 -3.74 -16.88
CA LEU A 99 1.51 -3.05 -16.76
C LEU A 99 1.68 -1.55 -16.51
N LEU A 100 2.59 -1.17 -15.60
CA LEU A 100 2.87 0.24 -15.32
C LEU A 100 3.41 0.97 -16.57
N SER A 101 4.27 0.30 -17.37
CA SER A 101 4.76 0.85 -18.62
C SER A 101 3.62 1.03 -19.64
N ASP A 102 2.81 0.00 -19.84
CA ASP A 102 1.71 0.04 -20.81
C ASP A 102 0.67 1.12 -20.47
N LEU A 103 0.38 1.31 -19.18
CA LEU A 103 -0.53 2.36 -18.72
C LEU A 103 0.05 3.77 -18.92
N ASP A 104 1.35 3.96 -18.66
CA ASP A 104 2.05 5.22 -18.88
C ASP A 104 2.09 5.57 -20.37
N ASP A 105 2.48 4.60 -21.22
CA ASP A 105 2.49 4.74 -22.68
C ASP A 105 1.08 5.01 -23.24
N ALA A 106 0.07 4.44 -22.59
CA ALA A 106 -1.32 4.76 -22.88
C ALA A 106 -1.74 6.16 -22.38
N GLY A 107 -0.92 6.89 -21.63
CA GLY A 107 -1.13 8.24 -21.15
C GLY A 107 -2.06 8.36 -19.95
N PHE A 108 -2.11 7.32 -19.10
CA PHE A 108 -2.73 7.43 -17.78
C PHE A 108 -1.79 8.15 -16.80
N LEU A 109 -2.35 8.91 -15.88
CA LEU A 109 -1.61 9.38 -14.71
C LEU A 109 -1.51 8.22 -13.72
N LEU A 110 -0.28 7.91 -13.28
CA LEU A 110 -0.01 6.82 -12.34
C LEU A 110 0.38 7.39 -10.98
N ALA A 111 -0.18 6.86 -9.91
CA ALA A 111 0.15 7.27 -8.55
C ALA A 111 0.19 6.07 -7.59
N VAL A 112 0.76 6.28 -6.40
CA VAL A 112 0.78 5.30 -5.30
C VAL A 112 0.15 5.90 -4.06
N ALA A 113 -0.76 5.16 -3.41
CA ALA A 113 -1.26 5.41 -2.07
C ALA A 113 -0.97 4.19 -1.19
N THR A 114 -0.08 4.30 -0.20
CA THR A 114 0.44 3.12 0.51
C THR A 114 0.55 3.31 2.02
N GLY A 115 0.41 2.20 2.78
CA GLY A 115 0.71 2.12 4.20
C GLY A 115 2.21 2.20 4.55
N LYS A 116 3.11 2.18 3.55
CA LYS A 116 4.55 2.39 3.76
C LYS A 116 4.87 3.80 4.20
N THR A 117 6.00 3.96 4.89
CA THR A 117 6.62 5.27 5.10
C THR A 117 7.24 5.79 3.80
N ARG A 118 7.44 7.10 3.70
CA ARG A 118 8.13 7.75 2.56
C ARG A 118 9.48 7.07 2.27
N ALA A 119 10.33 6.93 3.27
CA ALA A 119 11.63 6.29 3.11
C ALA A 119 11.52 4.82 2.64
N GLY A 120 10.49 4.08 3.08
CA GLY A 120 10.24 2.71 2.65
C GLY A 120 9.80 2.63 1.18
N LEU A 121 8.89 3.50 0.76
CA LEU A 121 8.46 3.54 -0.64
C LEU A 121 9.58 3.96 -1.58
N ASP A 122 10.37 4.96 -1.20
CA ASP A 122 11.49 5.45 -2.03
C ASP A 122 12.52 4.34 -2.27
N ARG A 123 12.87 3.55 -1.23
CA ARG A 123 13.74 2.37 -1.39
C ARG A 123 13.12 1.33 -2.32
N ALA A 124 11.84 1.04 -2.16
CA ALA A 124 11.13 0.05 -2.97
C ALA A 124 11.06 0.46 -4.45
N ILE A 125 10.76 1.73 -4.74
CA ILE A 125 10.76 2.30 -6.10
C ILE A 125 12.16 2.21 -6.72
N ALA A 126 13.20 2.63 -5.99
CA ALA A 126 14.58 2.63 -6.49
C ALA A 126 15.06 1.20 -6.78
N LYS A 127 14.81 0.26 -5.84
CA LYS A 127 15.18 -1.16 -5.99
C LYS A 127 14.57 -1.79 -7.24
N ASN A 128 13.31 -1.47 -7.56
CA ASN A 128 12.60 -2.07 -8.68
C ASN A 128 12.76 -1.30 -10.00
N GLY A 129 13.62 -0.28 -10.05
CA GLY A 129 13.86 0.50 -11.27
C GLY A 129 12.65 1.34 -11.73
N LEU A 130 11.74 1.67 -10.82
CA LEU A 130 10.51 2.42 -11.12
C LEU A 130 10.65 3.94 -10.87
N ALA A 131 11.89 4.44 -10.75
CA ALA A 131 12.13 5.88 -10.59
C ALA A 131 11.52 6.67 -11.76
N GLY A 132 10.74 7.70 -11.44
CA GLY A 132 10.06 8.54 -12.43
C GLY A 132 8.80 7.91 -13.06
N ARG A 133 8.41 6.69 -12.69
CA ARG A 133 7.22 6.01 -13.23
C ARG A 133 5.91 6.58 -12.67
N PHE A 134 5.92 7.06 -11.44
CA PHE A 134 4.74 7.60 -10.79
C PHE A 134 4.72 9.13 -10.81
N HIS A 135 3.62 9.72 -11.22
CA HIS A 135 3.40 11.17 -11.28
C HIS A 135 3.24 11.78 -9.88
N ALA A 136 2.71 11.01 -8.94
CA ALA A 136 2.61 11.38 -7.54
C ALA A 136 2.56 10.12 -6.64
N THR A 137 2.97 10.27 -5.39
CA THR A 137 2.87 9.22 -4.38
C THR A 137 2.46 9.81 -3.04
N ARG A 138 1.74 9.01 -2.21
CA ARG A 138 1.31 9.39 -0.86
C ARG A 138 1.55 8.22 0.09
N CYS A 139 2.21 8.48 1.21
CA CYS A 139 2.63 7.51 2.20
C CYS A 139 1.92 7.71 3.53
N ALA A 140 1.91 6.67 4.39
CA ALA A 140 1.20 6.69 5.67
C ALA A 140 1.73 7.74 6.68
N ASP A 141 2.98 8.15 6.54
CA ASP A 141 3.60 9.18 7.38
C ASP A 141 3.44 10.61 6.85
N GLU A 142 2.64 10.82 5.80
CA GLU A 142 2.42 12.14 5.18
C GLU A 142 1.01 12.69 5.41
N GLY A 143 0.13 11.95 6.08
CA GLY A 143 -1.25 12.36 6.34
C GLY A 143 -2.03 11.30 7.11
N LEU A 144 -3.34 11.29 6.95
CA LEU A 144 -4.20 10.28 7.60
C LEU A 144 -4.15 8.95 6.82
N PRO A 145 -3.97 7.80 7.53
CA PRO A 145 -3.83 6.50 6.88
C PRO A 145 -5.15 5.98 6.32
N LYS A 146 -5.07 4.98 5.46
CA LYS A 146 -6.23 4.19 5.01
C LYS A 146 -7.01 3.64 6.22
N PRO A 147 -8.33 3.62 6.19
CA PRO A 147 -9.24 3.92 5.06
C PRO A 147 -9.68 5.39 4.97
N HIS A 148 -9.00 6.32 5.66
CA HIS A 148 -9.31 7.76 5.55
C HIS A 148 -9.03 8.25 4.12
N PRO A 149 -9.88 9.13 3.51
CA PRO A 149 -9.74 9.53 2.10
C PRO A 149 -8.56 10.47 1.82
N ASP A 150 -7.86 10.96 2.83
CA ASP A 150 -6.80 11.99 2.75
C ASP A 150 -5.76 11.70 1.67
N MET A 151 -5.24 10.46 1.63
CA MET A 151 -4.21 10.09 0.66
C MET A 151 -4.69 10.25 -0.78
N LEU A 152 -5.92 9.79 -1.06
CA LEU A 152 -6.46 9.82 -2.42
C LEU A 152 -6.90 11.22 -2.82
N LEU A 153 -7.49 11.98 -1.89
CA LEU A 153 -7.84 13.38 -2.10
C LEU A 153 -6.59 14.22 -2.43
N ALA A 154 -5.50 14.04 -1.68
CA ALA A 154 -4.24 14.75 -1.92
C ALA A 154 -3.62 14.41 -3.29
N LEU A 155 -3.70 13.14 -3.73
CA LEU A 155 -3.23 12.71 -5.05
C LEU A 155 -4.08 13.31 -6.19
N MET A 156 -5.42 13.29 -6.02
CA MET A 156 -6.34 13.89 -6.99
C MET A 156 -6.15 15.41 -7.13
N ASP A 157 -5.99 16.11 -6.01
CA ASP A 157 -5.70 17.56 -6.01
C ASP A 157 -4.39 17.86 -6.74
N ARG A 158 -3.31 17.13 -6.38
CA ARG A 158 -1.98 17.31 -6.98
C ARG A 158 -1.97 17.07 -8.49
N LEU A 159 -2.76 16.12 -8.97
CA LEU A 159 -2.79 15.70 -10.38
C LEU A 159 -3.98 16.28 -11.17
N ALA A 160 -4.74 17.16 -10.55
CA ALA A 160 -5.95 17.76 -11.10
C ALA A 160 -6.90 16.70 -11.70
N ALA A 161 -7.13 15.61 -10.96
CA ALA A 161 -8.01 14.51 -11.35
C ALA A 161 -9.34 14.58 -10.55
N ASP A 162 -10.44 14.26 -11.22
CA ASP A 162 -11.76 14.18 -10.60
C ASP A 162 -11.92 12.78 -9.93
N PRO A 163 -12.63 12.66 -8.81
CA PRO A 163 -12.93 11.36 -8.21
C PRO A 163 -13.57 10.37 -9.19
N ARG A 164 -14.45 10.83 -10.08
CA ARG A 164 -15.11 9.99 -11.09
C ARG A 164 -14.16 9.42 -12.16
N ASP A 165 -13.03 10.09 -12.38
CA ASP A 165 -12.02 9.69 -13.36
C ASP A 165 -10.82 9.01 -12.68
N THR A 166 -10.94 8.68 -11.38
CA THR A 166 -9.89 8.06 -10.56
C THR A 166 -10.25 6.63 -10.19
N LEU A 167 -9.30 5.71 -10.39
CA LEU A 167 -9.38 4.31 -10.01
C LEU A 167 -8.29 4.00 -8.98
N MET A 168 -8.68 3.54 -7.78
CA MET A 168 -7.79 2.94 -6.79
C MET A 168 -7.76 1.42 -6.98
N ILE A 169 -6.55 0.87 -7.11
CA ILE A 169 -6.32 -0.58 -7.22
C ILE A 169 -5.57 -1.02 -5.96
N GLY A 170 -6.12 -1.99 -5.26
CA GLY A 170 -5.55 -2.51 -4.02
C GLY A 170 -6.00 -3.92 -3.71
N ASP A 171 -5.36 -4.57 -2.76
CA ASP A 171 -5.61 -5.95 -2.37
C ASP A 171 -6.35 -6.07 -1.03
N THR A 172 -6.67 -4.94 -0.39
CA THR A 172 -7.35 -4.92 0.91
C THR A 172 -8.67 -4.17 0.88
N THR A 173 -9.56 -4.49 1.84
CA THR A 173 -10.78 -3.72 2.05
C THR A 173 -10.48 -2.27 2.43
N HIS A 174 -9.30 -1.99 3.02
CA HIS A 174 -8.87 -0.62 3.35
C HIS A 174 -8.68 0.25 2.11
N ASP A 175 -8.24 -0.34 0.99
CA ASP A 175 -8.11 0.33 -0.31
C ASP A 175 -9.46 0.66 -0.92
N LEU A 176 -10.39 -0.30 -0.85
CA LEU A 176 -11.74 -0.10 -1.36
C LEU A 176 -12.50 0.93 -0.55
N ASP A 177 -12.32 0.92 0.78
CA ASP A 177 -12.92 1.92 1.66
C ASP A 177 -12.29 3.30 1.46
N LEU A 178 -10.97 3.39 1.25
CA LEU A 178 -10.28 4.62 0.86
C LEU A 178 -10.90 5.21 -0.42
N ALA A 179 -11.07 4.38 -1.46
CA ALA A 179 -11.68 4.79 -2.73
C ALA A 179 -13.12 5.27 -2.52
N ARG A 180 -13.94 4.49 -1.81
CA ARG A 180 -15.33 4.84 -1.51
C ARG A 180 -15.45 6.15 -0.73
N ASN A 181 -14.62 6.32 0.30
CA ASN A 181 -14.63 7.51 1.16
C ASN A 181 -14.16 8.77 0.41
N ALA A 182 -13.32 8.61 -0.62
CA ALA A 182 -12.88 9.69 -1.50
C ALA A 182 -13.83 9.95 -2.69
N GLY A 183 -14.89 9.16 -2.85
CA GLY A 183 -15.83 9.25 -3.99
C GLY A 183 -15.24 8.73 -5.32
N ALA A 184 -14.13 8.00 -5.27
CA ALA A 184 -13.46 7.40 -6.41
C ALA A 184 -13.91 5.94 -6.65
N HIS A 185 -13.45 5.34 -7.73
CA HIS A 185 -13.68 3.92 -8.02
C HIS A 185 -12.61 3.06 -7.37
N GLY A 186 -13.02 1.88 -6.87
CA GLY A 186 -12.13 0.87 -6.32
C GLY A 186 -12.11 -0.40 -7.16
N LEU A 187 -10.94 -1.02 -7.32
CA LEU A 187 -10.74 -2.33 -7.93
C LEU A 187 -9.92 -3.19 -6.99
N ALA A 188 -10.49 -4.32 -6.56
CA ALA A 188 -9.76 -5.30 -5.75
C ALA A 188 -8.97 -6.26 -6.62
N VAL A 189 -7.74 -6.57 -6.20
CA VAL A 189 -6.97 -7.71 -6.70
C VAL A 189 -7.04 -8.84 -5.67
N ALA A 190 -7.18 -10.09 -6.13
CA ALA A 190 -7.44 -11.24 -5.27
C ALA A 190 -6.19 -12.07 -4.91
N TYR A 191 -5.00 -11.61 -5.29
CA TYR A 191 -3.73 -12.32 -5.05
C TYR A 191 -2.94 -11.79 -3.84
N GLY A 192 -3.45 -10.76 -3.17
CA GLY A 192 -2.78 -10.06 -2.08
C GLY A 192 -3.14 -10.54 -0.67
N ALA A 193 -3.33 -9.61 0.28
CA ALA A 193 -3.49 -9.89 1.70
C ALA A 193 -4.91 -10.32 2.08
N HIS A 194 -5.93 -9.67 1.53
CA HIS A 194 -7.33 -9.99 1.83
C HIS A 194 -7.90 -10.97 0.79
N PRO A 195 -8.83 -11.88 1.23
CA PRO A 195 -9.47 -12.84 0.32
C PRO A 195 -10.47 -12.19 -0.63
#